data_3a1691cac0018e71b971060e86f3546f
#
_entry.id   3a1691cac0018e71b971060e86f3546f
#
_cell.length_a   1.000
_cell.length_b   1.000
_cell.length_c   1.000
_cell.angle_alpha   90.00
_cell.angle_beta   90.00
_cell.angle_gamma   90.00
#
_symmetry.space_group_name_H-M   'P 1'
#
loop_
_entity.id
_entity.type
_entity.pdbx_description
1 polymer ?
#
loop_
_entity_poly.entity_id
_entity_poly.type
_entity_poly.pdbx_seq_one_letter_code
_entity_poly.pdbx_strand_id
1 'polypeptide(L)'
;AYLQCDSEAAEWDWRKAELPAGMSMVEAAHVMTHVRSHGPWESEQTHQSLVPYLLEETYELVDAIRDSDSGTADIVSELGDVFLEVLFHSAVGESATGDAHFTYDDVANSLLDKLKRRMPYAFNGGQFPATAAEQDALWQASKKRENRSPFVGIVRSQPALSLASQVVKRARRAGVSETDIPLLLRKITDVDKDGRGSAEEKVRKVSLEFLQRLRGK
;
A
#
# COMPACT_ATOMS: atom_id res chain seq x y z
N ALA A 1 -29.16 3.89 -3.59
CA ALA A 1 -30.48 3.71 -3.03
C ALA A 1 -30.28 3.28 -1.56
N TYR A 2 -30.50 4.18 -0.63
CA TYR A 2 -30.52 3.86 0.79
C TYR A 2 -31.74 2.99 1.08
N LEU A 3 -31.52 1.79 1.60
CA LEU A 3 -32.60 0.98 2.14
C LEU A 3 -33.12 1.69 3.39
N GLN A 4 -34.31 2.25 3.35
CA GLN A 4 -35.08 2.64 4.52
C GLN A 4 -35.47 1.38 5.25
N CYS A 5 -34.98 1.22 6.48
CA CYS A 5 -35.36 0.14 7.36
C CYS A 5 -36.64 0.56 8.08
N ASP A 6 -37.78 0.02 7.68
CA ASP A 6 -39.01 0.13 8.44
C ASP A 6 -38.87 -0.70 9.72
N SER A 7 -39.31 -0.14 10.84
CA SER A 7 -39.08 -0.55 12.22
C SER A 7 -39.94 -1.75 12.71
N GLU A 8 -40.17 -2.73 11.87
CA GLU A 8 -40.60 -4.04 12.33
C GLU A 8 -39.51 -5.06 12.06
N ALA A 9 -38.76 -5.36 13.10
CA ALA A 9 -37.60 -6.20 13.10
C ALA A 9 -37.90 -7.64 12.70
N ALA A 10 -37.95 -7.91 11.40
CA ALA A 10 -37.44 -9.18 10.93
C ALA A 10 -35.90 -9.05 10.99
N GLU A 11 -35.25 -9.84 11.84
CA GLU A 11 -33.78 -9.99 11.79
C GLU A 11 -33.38 -10.32 10.35
N TRP A 12 -32.90 -9.31 9.64
CA TRP A 12 -32.46 -9.50 8.27
C TRP A 12 -31.19 -10.36 8.29
N ASP A 13 -31.36 -11.62 7.90
CA ASP A 13 -30.24 -12.55 7.82
C ASP A 13 -29.45 -12.27 6.53
N TRP A 14 -28.54 -11.31 6.60
CA TRP A 14 -27.63 -10.91 5.54
C TRP A 14 -26.83 -12.10 4.95
N ARG A 15 -26.70 -13.21 5.72
CA ARG A 15 -26.01 -14.43 5.28
C ARG A 15 -26.75 -15.19 4.18
N LYS A 16 -28.02 -14.89 3.97
CA LYS A 16 -28.89 -15.51 2.96
C LYS A 16 -29.08 -14.68 1.71
N ALA A 17 -28.63 -13.42 1.71
CA ALA A 17 -28.69 -12.58 0.53
C ALA A 17 -27.44 -12.78 -0.35
N GLU A 18 -27.61 -12.93 -1.65
CA GLU A 18 -26.49 -12.78 -2.60
C GLU A 18 -26.02 -11.30 -2.56
N LEU A 19 -24.98 -11.06 -1.77
CA LEU A 19 -24.40 -9.74 -1.64
C LEU A 19 -23.65 -9.34 -2.92
N PRO A 20 -23.74 -8.09 -3.35
CA PRO A 20 -22.88 -7.58 -4.45
C PRO A 20 -21.40 -7.84 -4.16
N ALA A 21 -20.60 -8.03 -5.21
CA ALA A 21 -19.16 -8.18 -5.06
C ALA A 21 -18.56 -6.99 -4.27
N GLY A 22 -17.68 -7.30 -3.31
CA GLY A 22 -17.06 -6.30 -2.44
C GLY A 22 -17.82 -5.99 -1.13
N MET A 23 -19.02 -6.50 -0.93
CA MET A 23 -19.76 -6.28 0.33
C MET A 23 -19.07 -6.87 1.56
N SER A 24 -18.26 -7.93 1.40
CA SER A 24 -17.43 -8.46 2.49
C SER A 24 -16.40 -7.43 3.01
N MET A 25 -15.97 -6.48 2.17
CA MET A 25 -15.10 -5.39 2.62
C MET A 25 -15.84 -4.43 3.58
N VAL A 26 -17.11 -4.15 3.31
CA VAL A 26 -17.96 -3.33 4.17
C VAL A 26 -18.26 -4.07 5.49
N GLU A 27 -18.52 -5.37 5.42
CA GLU A 27 -18.70 -6.20 6.61
C GLU A 27 -17.44 -6.20 7.47
N ALA A 28 -16.27 -6.42 6.88
CA ALA A 28 -14.99 -6.37 7.58
C ALA A 28 -14.75 -5.02 8.29
N ALA A 29 -15.12 -3.90 7.65
CA ALA A 29 -15.04 -2.58 8.27
C ALA A 29 -15.96 -2.47 9.49
N HIS A 30 -17.22 -2.94 9.41
CA HIS A 30 -18.14 -2.95 10.55
C HIS A 30 -17.64 -3.84 11.69
N VAL A 31 -17.12 -5.03 11.37
CA VAL A 31 -16.52 -5.92 12.38
C VAL A 31 -15.35 -5.23 13.05
N MET A 32 -14.47 -4.56 12.30
CA MET A 32 -13.31 -3.86 12.87
C MET A 32 -13.73 -2.71 13.79
N THR A 33 -14.74 -1.91 13.42
CA THR A 33 -15.30 -0.86 14.29
C THR A 33 -15.84 -1.47 15.57
N HIS A 34 -16.55 -2.61 15.49
CA HIS A 34 -17.07 -3.31 16.66
C HIS A 34 -15.95 -3.84 17.56
N VAL A 35 -14.96 -4.51 16.99
CA VAL A 35 -13.79 -5.03 17.70
C VAL A 35 -13.01 -3.89 18.37
N ARG A 36 -12.77 -2.79 17.66
CA ARG A 36 -12.11 -1.59 18.19
C ARG A 36 -12.81 -1.01 19.41
N SER A 37 -14.15 -1.01 19.41
CA SER A 37 -14.95 -0.42 20.50
C SER A 37 -15.12 -1.33 21.72
N HIS A 38 -14.92 -2.63 21.60
CA HIS A 38 -15.17 -3.61 22.66
C HIS A 38 -13.95 -4.43 23.07
N GLY A 39 -12.98 -4.59 22.17
CA GLY A 39 -11.77 -5.36 22.43
C GLY A 39 -10.83 -4.62 23.38
N PRO A 40 -10.39 -5.24 24.50
CA PRO A 40 -9.54 -4.57 25.47
C PRO A 40 -8.17 -4.19 24.89
N TRP A 41 -7.59 -5.02 24.05
CA TRP A 41 -6.31 -4.71 23.39
C TRP A 41 -6.50 -3.74 22.22
N GLU A 42 -7.49 -3.97 21.40
CA GLU A 42 -7.76 -3.17 20.20
C GLU A 42 -8.13 -1.72 20.57
N SER A 43 -8.87 -1.51 21.66
CA SER A 43 -9.26 -0.17 22.11
C SER A 43 -8.08 0.71 22.55
N GLU A 44 -6.96 0.11 22.95
CA GLU A 44 -5.75 0.82 23.37
C GLU A 44 -4.80 1.17 22.21
N GLN A 45 -4.98 0.55 21.03
CA GLN A 45 -4.07 0.75 19.91
C GLN A 45 -4.13 2.17 19.36
N THR A 46 -2.98 2.61 18.85
CA THR A 46 -2.79 3.89 18.17
C THR A 46 -2.19 3.66 16.80
N HIS A 47 -2.22 4.66 15.91
CA HIS A 47 -1.49 4.57 14.65
C HIS A 47 -0.02 4.20 14.84
N GLN A 48 0.61 4.68 15.91
CA GLN A 48 2.02 4.44 16.20
C GLN A 48 2.27 3.01 16.68
N SER A 49 1.40 2.46 17.54
CA SER A 49 1.56 1.10 18.06
C SER A 49 1.32 0.02 17.00
N LEU A 50 0.53 0.33 15.96
CA LEU A 50 0.23 -0.57 14.85
C LEU A 50 1.32 -0.60 13.76
N VAL A 51 2.27 0.35 13.73
CA VAL A 51 3.33 0.38 12.70
C VAL A 51 4.14 -0.93 12.60
N PRO A 52 4.53 -1.60 13.71
CA PRO A 52 5.25 -2.87 13.61
C PRO A 52 4.45 -3.95 12.86
N TYR A 53 3.15 -4.10 13.16
CA TYR A 53 2.27 -5.08 12.54
C TYR A 53 2.09 -4.79 11.04
N LEU A 54 1.77 -3.55 10.67
CA LEU A 54 1.68 -3.15 9.25
C LEU A 54 2.94 -3.50 8.44
N LEU A 55 4.13 -3.37 9.05
CA LEU A 55 5.39 -3.71 8.40
C LEU A 55 5.56 -5.24 8.29
N GLU A 56 5.20 -6.00 9.32
CA GLU A 56 5.25 -7.44 9.36
C GLU A 56 4.34 -8.03 8.27
N GLU A 57 3.06 -7.70 8.28
CA GLU A 57 2.08 -8.17 7.28
C GLU A 57 2.48 -7.78 5.84
N THR A 58 3.04 -6.59 5.67
CA THR A 58 3.56 -6.17 4.36
C THR A 58 4.72 -7.06 3.90
N TYR A 59 5.60 -7.49 4.79
CA TYR A 59 6.71 -8.37 4.43
C TYR A 59 6.26 -9.82 4.22
N GLU A 60 5.29 -10.31 4.97
CA GLU A 60 4.69 -11.63 4.78
C GLU A 60 4.00 -11.73 3.42
N LEU A 61 3.24 -10.72 3.03
CA LEU A 61 2.69 -10.63 1.68
C LEU A 61 3.79 -10.61 0.60
N VAL A 62 4.88 -9.89 0.82
CA VAL A 62 6.02 -9.88 -0.14
C VAL A 62 6.67 -11.26 -0.23
N ASP A 63 6.80 -11.97 0.86
CA ASP A 63 7.36 -13.32 0.87
C ASP A 63 6.41 -14.31 0.18
N ALA A 64 5.10 -14.27 0.46
CA ALA A 64 4.10 -15.06 -0.23
C ALA A 64 4.08 -14.84 -1.76
N ILE A 65 4.26 -13.60 -2.22
CA ILE A 65 4.35 -13.28 -3.66
C ILE A 65 5.65 -13.80 -4.29
N ARG A 66 6.75 -13.87 -3.53
CA ARG A 66 8.08 -14.24 -4.04
C ARG A 66 8.37 -15.73 -3.95
N ASP A 67 7.72 -16.41 -3.05
CA ASP A 67 7.89 -17.84 -2.89
C ASP A 67 7.18 -18.59 -4.03
N SER A 68 7.94 -19.37 -4.79
CA SER A 68 7.40 -20.17 -5.90
C SER A 68 6.50 -21.32 -5.41
N ASP A 69 6.62 -21.69 -4.15
CA ASP A 69 5.86 -22.78 -3.54
C ASP A 69 4.56 -22.27 -2.89
N SER A 70 4.42 -20.93 -2.70
CA SER A 70 3.21 -20.29 -2.20
C SER A 70 2.06 -20.40 -3.21
N GLY A 71 0.90 -20.77 -2.71
CA GLY A 71 -0.33 -20.86 -3.51
C GLY A 71 -1.11 -19.53 -3.52
N THR A 72 -2.15 -19.49 -4.36
CA THR A 72 -3.09 -18.35 -4.37
C THR A 72 -3.71 -18.12 -2.99
N ALA A 73 -3.93 -19.19 -2.20
CA ALA A 73 -4.50 -19.11 -0.86
C ALA A 73 -3.62 -18.31 0.09
N ASP A 74 -2.29 -18.50 0.02
CA ASP A 74 -1.34 -17.78 0.88
C ASP A 74 -1.35 -16.27 0.55
N ILE A 75 -1.31 -15.93 -0.75
CA ILE A 75 -1.41 -14.53 -1.19
C ILE A 75 -2.73 -13.89 -0.76
N VAL A 76 -3.84 -14.62 -0.79
CA VAL A 76 -5.16 -14.13 -0.36
C VAL A 76 -5.17 -13.89 1.15
N SER A 77 -4.55 -14.79 1.95
CA SER A 77 -4.40 -14.62 3.39
C SER A 77 -3.65 -13.33 3.71
N GLU A 78 -2.43 -13.21 3.20
CA GLU A 78 -1.56 -12.06 3.49
C GLU A 78 -2.14 -10.73 2.97
N LEU A 79 -2.87 -10.74 1.85
CA LEU A 79 -3.64 -9.57 1.41
C LEU A 79 -4.75 -9.22 2.40
N GLY A 80 -5.36 -10.22 3.04
CA GLY A 80 -6.35 -10.05 4.11
C GLY A 80 -5.74 -9.35 5.31
N ASP A 81 -4.53 -9.74 5.72
CA ASP A 81 -3.83 -9.19 6.87
C ASP A 81 -3.36 -7.74 6.61
N VAL A 82 -2.83 -7.45 5.42
CA VAL A 82 -2.57 -6.04 5.02
C VAL A 82 -3.88 -5.22 4.97
N PHE A 83 -4.99 -5.82 4.55
CA PHE A 83 -6.29 -5.14 4.55
C PHE A 83 -6.82 -4.93 5.98
N LEU A 84 -6.59 -5.87 6.90
CA LEU A 84 -6.88 -5.71 8.33
C LEU A 84 -6.17 -4.46 8.88
N GLU A 85 -4.89 -4.27 8.57
CA GLU A 85 -4.15 -3.07 9.01
C GLU A 85 -4.77 -1.77 8.49
N VAL A 86 -5.23 -1.74 7.23
CA VAL A 86 -5.94 -0.58 6.68
C VAL A 86 -7.23 -0.32 7.46
N LEU A 87 -8.00 -1.36 7.75
CA LEU A 87 -9.25 -1.25 8.51
C LEU A 87 -8.99 -0.82 9.94
N PHE A 88 -7.97 -1.36 10.59
CA PHE A 88 -7.63 -1.03 11.97
C PHE A 88 -7.20 0.43 12.09
N HIS A 89 -6.31 0.90 11.22
CA HIS A 89 -5.95 2.31 11.16
C HIS A 89 -7.15 3.23 10.91
N SER A 90 -8.11 2.79 10.08
CA SER A 90 -9.36 3.55 9.85
C SER A 90 -10.22 3.60 11.11
N ALA A 91 -10.36 2.47 11.84
CA ALA A 91 -11.09 2.42 13.11
C ALA A 91 -10.44 3.29 14.21
N VAL A 92 -9.10 3.37 14.24
CA VAL A 92 -8.39 4.30 15.12
C VAL A 92 -8.75 5.74 14.78
N GLY A 93 -8.76 6.11 13.50
CA GLY A 93 -9.17 7.44 13.03
C GLY A 93 -10.63 7.75 13.36
N GLU A 94 -11.54 6.79 13.17
CA GLU A 94 -12.96 6.95 13.45
C GLU A 94 -13.25 7.13 14.95
N SER A 95 -12.44 6.50 15.82
CA SER A 95 -12.54 6.66 17.28
C SER A 95 -11.84 7.92 17.81
N ALA A 96 -11.10 8.64 16.99
CA ALA A 96 -10.42 9.88 17.39
C ALA A 96 -11.39 11.07 17.45
N THR A 97 -10.97 12.16 18.04
CA THR A 97 -11.75 13.40 18.17
C THR A 97 -11.00 14.60 17.58
N GLY A 98 -11.74 15.65 17.23
CA GLY A 98 -11.17 16.88 16.68
C GLY A 98 -10.50 16.66 15.33
N ASP A 99 -9.38 17.33 15.09
CA ASP A 99 -8.65 17.29 13.80
C ASP A 99 -8.02 15.93 13.47
N ALA A 100 -7.96 15.03 14.44
CA ALA A 100 -7.44 13.68 14.24
C ALA A 100 -8.52 12.69 13.74
N HIS A 101 -9.80 13.10 13.75
CA HIS A 101 -10.91 12.24 13.32
C HIS A 101 -10.96 12.12 11.81
N PHE A 102 -11.08 10.89 11.32
CA PHE A 102 -11.41 10.56 9.93
C PHE A 102 -12.11 9.19 9.88
N THR A 103 -12.84 8.94 8.81
CA THR A 103 -13.66 7.74 8.63
C THR A 103 -13.08 6.80 7.58
N TYR A 104 -13.62 5.58 7.48
CA TYR A 104 -13.34 4.64 6.38
C TYR A 104 -13.64 5.28 5.01
N ASP A 105 -14.72 6.08 4.93
CA ASP A 105 -15.10 6.76 3.70
C ASP A 105 -14.06 7.83 3.31
N ASP A 106 -13.45 8.51 4.26
CA ASP A 106 -12.38 9.48 3.99
C ASP A 106 -11.15 8.78 3.37
N VAL A 107 -10.80 7.61 3.89
CA VAL A 107 -9.71 6.78 3.33
C VAL A 107 -10.03 6.34 1.91
N ALA A 108 -11.24 5.79 1.70
CA ALA A 108 -11.70 5.35 0.39
C ALA A 108 -11.81 6.50 -0.62
N ASN A 109 -12.36 7.64 -0.20
CA ASN A 109 -12.49 8.83 -1.04
C ASN A 109 -11.13 9.44 -1.40
N SER A 110 -10.16 9.43 -0.47
CA SER A 110 -8.78 9.85 -0.76
C SER A 110 -8.15 9.01 -1.89
N LEU A 111 -8.41 7.69 -1.90
CA LEU A 111 -7.97 6.81 -2.98
C LEU A 111 -8.73 7.12 -4.28
N LEU A 112 -10.06 7.20 -4.24
CA LEU A 112 -10.88 7.50 -5.42
C LEU A 112 -10.49 8.83 -6.07
N ASP A 113 -10.27 9.86 -5.29
CA ASP A 113 -9.85 11.17 -5.79
C ASP A 113 -8.45 11.13 -6.43
N LYS A 114 -7.55 10.34 -5.86
CA LYS A 114 -6.24 10.07 -6.46
C LYS A 114 -6.39 9.38 -7.81
N LEU A 115 -7.24 8.37 -7.91
CA LEU A 115 -7.51 7.64 -9.15
C LEU A 115 -8.15 8.53 -10.20
N LYS A 116 -9.17 9.32 -9.83
CA LYS A 116 -9.80 10.30 -10.73
C LYS A 116 -8.80 11.30 -11.31
N ARG A 117 -7.89 11.79 -10.48
CA ARG A 117 -6.85 12.73 -10.94
C ARG A 117 -5.82 12.09 -11.85
N ARG A 118 -5.41 10.84 -11.57
CA ARG A 118 -4.30 10.18 -12.26
C ARG A 118 -4.72 9.31 -13.42
N MET A 119 -5.94 8.82 -13.40
CA MET A 119 -6.52 7.90 -14.37
C MET A 119 -7.91 8.39 -14.81
N PRO A 120 -8.05 9.64 -15.29
CA PRO A 120 -9.37 10.19 -15.65
C PRO A 120 -10.07 9.39 -16.74
N TYR A 121 -9.30 8.72 -17.58
CA TYR A 121 -9.81 7.82 -18.62
C TYR A 121 -10.56 6.58 -18.07
N ALA A 122 -10.35 6.21 -16.80
CA ALA A 122 -11.08 5.12 -16.15
C ALA A 122 -12.48 5.53 -15.66
N PHE A 123 -12.84 6.80 -15.80
CA PHE A 123 -14.11 7.34 -15.31
C PHE A 123 -14.94 7.90 -16.50
N ASN A 124 -16.25 7.91 -16.34
CA ASN A 124 -17.19 8.54 -17.26
C ASN A 124 -17.10 8.06 -18.73
N GLY A 125 -16.78 6.78 -18.94
CA GLY A 125 -16.68 6.22 -20.29
C GLY A 125 -15.47 6.71 -21.10
N GLY A 126 -14.41 7.15 -20.42
CA GLY A 126 -13.17 7.58 -21.08
C GLY A 126 -12.50 6.45 -21.88
N GLN A 127 -11.74 6.84 -22.89
CA GLN A 127 -10.99 5.89 -23.70
C GLN A 127 -9.66 5.53 -23.00
N PHE A 128 -9.42 4.25 -22.77
CA PHE A 128 -8.17 3.77 -22.19
C PHE A 128 -6.99 3.95 -23.18
N PRO A 129 -5.77 4.24 -22.65
CA PRO A 129 -4.55 4.22 -23.45
C PRO A 129 -4.37 2.88 -24.16
N ALA A 130 -3.84 2.90 -25.38
CA ALA A 130 -3.66 1.69 -26.17
C ALA A 130 -2.49 0.83 -25.66
N THR A 131 -1.52 1.43 -24.98
CA THR A 131 -0.31 0.76 -24.50
C THR A 131 0.01 1.10 -23.06
N ALA A 132 0.72 0.19 -22.38
CA ALA A 132 1.24 0.43 -21.03
C ALA A 132 2.19 1.65 -20.96
N ALA A 133 2.95 1.90 -22.03
CA ALA A 133 3.85 3.05 -22.12
C ALA A 133 3.08 4.38 -22.14
N GLU A 134 2.00 4.46 -22.91
CA GLU A 134 1.10 5.62 -22.93
C GLU A 134 0.45 5.83 -21.56
N GLN A 135 0.00 4.75 -20.92
CA GLN A 135 -0.58 4.81 -19.59
C GLN A 135 0.41 5.34 -18.55
N ASP A 136 1.67 4.84 -18.55
CA ASP A 136 2.71 5.35 -17.65
C ASP A 136 3.03 6.83 -17.94
N ALA A 137 3.09 7.23 -19.20
CA ALA A 137 3.32 8.63 -19.57
C ALA A 137 2.21 9.56 -19.02
N LEU A 138 0.94 9.17 -19.13
CA LEU A 138 -0.19 9.91 -18.56
C LEU A 138 -0.11 10.00 -17.04
N TRP A 139 0.24 8.89 -16.39
CA TRP A 139 0.44 8.83 -14.94
C TRP A 139 1.57 9.76 -14.47
N GLN A 140 2.71 9.76 -15.15
CA GLN A 140 3.83 10.65 -14.82
C GLN A 140 3.49 12.12 -15.10
N ALA A 141 2.77 12.41 -16.20
CA ALA A 141 2.30 13.76 -16.51
C ALA A 141 1.34 14.28 -15.41
N SER A 142 0.43 13.43 -14.92
CA SER A 142 -0.46 13.79 -13.83
C SER A 142 0.30 14.12 -12.54
N LYS A 143 1.32 13.31 -12.19
CA LYS A 143 2.20 13.60 -11.04
C LYS A 143 2.94 14.94 -11.17
N LYS A 144 3.38 15.30 -12.38
CA LYS A 144 4.06 16.58 -12.63
C LYS A 144 3.11 17.77 -12.46
N ARG A 145 1.83 17.64 -12.83
CA ARG A 145 0.81 18.70 -12.64
C ARG A 145 0.52 19.01 -11.17
N GLU A 146 0.80 18.07 -10.27
CA GLU A 146 0.69 18.31 -8.83
C GLU A 146 1.73 19.29 -8.27
N ASN A 147 2.59 19.89 -9.13
CA ASN A 147 3.59 20.92 -8.83
C ASN A 147 4.50 20.60 -7.63
N ARG A 148 4.80 19.33 -7.42
CA ARG A 148 5.66 18.89 -6.31
C ARG A 148 7.10 18.82 -6.76
N SER A 149 8.01 19.36 -5.95
CA SER A 149 9.43 19.09 -6.10
C SER A 149 9.67 17.59 -6.36
N PRO A 150 10.61 17.21 -7.25
CA PRO A 150 10.93 15.80 -7.53
C PRO A 150 11.28 15.00 -6.26
N PHE A 151 11.61 15.69 -5.17
CA PHE A 151 11.99 15.09 -3.88
C PHE A 151 10.85 14.99 -2.87
N VAL A 152 9.68 15.56 -3.15
CA VAL A 152 8.49 15.42 -2.30
C VAL A 152 7.93 14.00 -2.40
N GLY A 153 7.49 13.43 -1.28
CA GLY A 153 6.93 12.07 -1.20
C GLY A 153 7.97 10.96 -1.29
N ILE A 154 9.24 11.23 -0.94
CA ILE A 154 10.21 10.20 -0.61
C ILE A 154 9.86 9.63 0.76
N VAL A 155 9.57 8.33 0.80
CA VAL A 155 9.28 7.63 2.04
C VAL A 155 10.57 7.46 2.83
N ARG A 156 10.65 8.09 4.01
CA ARG A 156 11.88 8.09 4.82
C ARG A 156 12.07 6.82 5.65
N SER A 157 10.97 6.14 5.99
CA SER A 157 10.96 4.94 6.84
C SER A 157 11.23 3.64 6.09
N GLN A 158 11.42 3.70 4.76
CA GLN A 158 11.75 2.49 3.97
C GLN A 158 13.16 2.00 4.30
N PRO A 159 13.50 0.72 3.99
CA PRO A 159 14.85 0.18 4.17
C PRO A 159 15.92 1.08 3.54
N ALA A 160 17.09 1.19 4.18
CA ALA A 160 18.11 2.17 3.80
C ALA A 160 18.58 2.06 2.34
N LEU A 161 18.71 0.83 1.82
CA LEU A 161 19.09 0.61 0.43
C LEU A 161 17.99 1.03 -0.56
N SER A 162 16.74 0.78 -0.21
CA SER A 162 15.57 1.23 -0.98
C SER A 162 15.49 2.76 -0.98
N LEU A 163 15.72 3.40 0.16
CA LEU A 163 15.78 4.86 0.28
C LEU A 163 16.90 5.43 -0.61
N ALA A 164 18.11 4.86 -0.52
CA ALA A 164 19.26 5.27 -1.34
C ALA A 164 18.93 5.16 -2.84
N SER A 165 18.41 4.03 -3.29
CA SER A 165 17.99 3.80 -4.68
C SER A 165 16.95 4.81 -5.13
N GLN A 166 15.94 5.09 -4.30
CA GLN A 166 14.89 6.04 -4.63
C GLN A 166 15.42 7.47 -4.73
N VAL A 167 16.28 7.90 -3.80
CA VAL A 167 16.86 9.24 -3.78
C VAL A 167 17.75 9.45 -5.01
N VAL A 168 18.67 8.52 -5.30
CA VAL A 168 19.57 8.60 -6.45
C VAL A 168 18.79 8.59 -7.77
N LYS A 169 17.81 7.72 -7.93
CA LYS A 169 16.94 7.67 -9.12
C LYS A 169 16.20 9.00 -9.34
N ARG A 170 15.72 9.64 -8.29
CA ARG A 170 15.04 10.94 -8.39
C ARG A 170 16.01 12.08 -8.66
N ALA A 171 17.21 12.07 -8.04
CA ALA A 171 18.25 13.05 -8.30
C ALA A 171 18.68 13.04 -9.78
N ARG A 172 18.96 11.86 -10.34
CA ARG A 172 19.28 11.68 -11.76
C ARG A 172 18.16 12.18 -12.68
N ARG A 173 16.90 11.84 -12.38
CA ARG A 173 15.74 12.33 -13.15
C ARG A 173 15.53 13.84 -13.05
N ALA A 174 15.98 14.46 -11.97
CA ALA A 174 15.95 15.91 -11.78
C ALA A 174 17.16 16.63 -12.41
N GLY A 175 18.08 15.90 -13.06
CA GLY A 175 19.26 16.47 -13.71
C GLY A 175 20.41 16.81 -12.75
N VAL A 176 20.41 16.27 -11.53
CA VAL A 176 21.53 16.44 -10.59
C VAL A 176 22.76 15.74 -11.17
N SER A 177 23.90 16.45 -11.18
CA SER A 177 25.17 15.90 -11.68
C SER A 177 25.60 14.67 -10.86
N GLU A 178 26.18 13.67 -11.51
CA GLU A 178 26.77 12.49 -10.84
C GLU A 178 27.84 12.89 -9.81
N THR A 179 28.55 13.99 -10.03
CA THR A 179 29.56 14.51 -9.09
C THR A 179 28.95 15.03 -7.79
N ASP A 180 27.70 15.49 -7.84
CA ASP A 180 26.98 16.06 -6.69
C ASP A 180 26.26 14.97 -5.88
N ILE A 181 26.10 13.77 -6.44
CA ILE A 181 25.57 12.62 -5.71
C ILE A 181 26.69 12.03 -4.85
N PRO A 182 26.49 11.91 -3.52
CA PRO A 182 27.49 11.34 -2.64
C PRO A 182 28.05 10.01 -3.12
N LEU A 183 29.38 9.84 -3.10
CA LEU A 183 30.07 8.65 -3.62
C LEU A 183 29.55 7.34 -3.01
N LEU A 184 29.23 7.36 -1.71
CA LEU A 184 28.66 6.20 -1.03
C LEU A 184 27.32 5.77 -1.67
N LEU A 185 26.42 6.73 -1.90
CA LEU A 185 25.11 6.46 -2.51
C LEU A 185 25.29 5.91 -3.93
N ARG A 186 26.20 6.51 -4.74
CA ARG A 186 26.48 6.00 -6.07
C ARG A 186 26.96 4.56 -6.06
N LYS A 187 27.91 4.23 -5.19
CA LYS A 187 28.47 2.87 -5.08
C LYS A 187 27.43 1.84 -4.66
N ILE A 188 26.58 2.17 -3.67
CA ILE A 188 25.54 1.28 -3.16
C ILE A 188 24.44 1.05 -4.23
N THR A 189 24.11 2.07 -5.03
CA THR A 189 23.05 2.00 -6.03
C THR A 189 23.56 1.64 -7.43
N ASP A 190 24.86 1.54 -7.66
CA ASP A 190 25.45 1.13 -8.94
C ASP A 190 25.03 -0.27 -9.40
N VAL A 191 24.55 -1.10 -8.47
CA VAL A 191 23.90 -2.39 -8.76
C VAL A 191 22.65 -2.26 -9.63
N ASP A 192 22.05 -1.08 -9.71
CA ASP A 192 20.81 -0.79 -10.47
C ASP A 192 21.07 -0.28 -11.92
N LYS A 193 22.31 -0.31 -12.39
CA LYS A 193 22.68 0.25 -13.70
C LYS A 193 21.95 -0.37 -14.88
N ASP A 194 21.52 -1.61 -14.76
CA ASP A 194 20.74 -2.33 -15.77
C ASP A 194 19.23 -2.02 -15.72
N GLY A 195 18.79 -1.17 -14.78
CA GLY A 195 17.40 -0.80 -14.60
C GLY A 195 16.47 -1.93 -14.13
N ARG A 196 17.02 -3.09 -13.79
CA ARG A 196 16.28 -4.28 -13.36
C ARG A 196 16.44 -4.51 -11.86
N GLY A 197 15.41 -4.13 -11.12
CA GLY A 197 15.37 -4.28 -9.68
C GLY A 197 16.04 -3.15 -8.89
N SER A 198 15.96 -3.20 -7.59
CA SER A 198 16.56 -2.22 -6.68
C SER A 198 17.84 -2.78 -6.04
N ALA A 199 18.68 -1.89 -5.48
CA ALA A 199 19.84 -2.32 -4.70
C ALA A 199 19.41 -3.23 -3.53
N GLU A 200 18.25 -2.97 -2.93
CA GLU A 200 17.65 -3.80 -1.88
C GLU A 200 17.42 -5.24 -2.37
N GLU A 201 16.79 -5.43 -3.51
CA GLU A 201 16.49 -6.76 -4.08
C GLU A 201 17.78 -7.52 -4.41
N LYS A 202 18.77 -6.85 -5.00
CA LYS A 202 20.03 -7.49 -5.37
C LYS A 202 20.84 -7.91 -4.14
N VAL A 203 20.93 -7.04 -3.12
CA VAL A 203 21.63 -7.37 -1.87
C VAL A 203 20.89 -8.48 -1.12
N ARG A 204 19.56 -8.43 -1.06
CA ARG A 204 18.72 -9.49 -0.48
C ARG A 204 18.96 -10.83 -1.18
N LYS A 205 18.92 -10.89 -2.50
CA LYS A 205 19.17 -12.10 -3.29
C LYS A 205 20.53 -12.72 -2.94
N VAL A 206 21.60 -11.93 -3.02
CA VAL A 206 22.97 -12.41 -2.71
C VAL A 206 23.07 -12.88 -1.25
N SER A 207 22.40 -12.20 -0.33
CA SER A 207 22.37 -12.59 1.09
C SER A 207 21.68 -13.94 1.30
N LEU A 208 20.54 -14.16 0.64
CA LEU A 208 19.79 -15.43 0.71
C LEU A 208 20.58 -16.57 0.06
N GLU A 209 21.18 -16.36 -1.10
CA GLU A 209 22.05 -17.35 -1.76
C GLU A 209 23.26 -17.72 -0.88
N PHE A 210 23.83 -16.75 -0.18
CA PHE A 210 24.90 -17.00 0.76
C PHE A 210 24.42 -17.79 1.98
N LEU A 211 23.27 -17.43 2.54
CA LEU A 211 22.66 -18.16 3.66
C LEU A 211 22.37 -19.62 3.30
N GLN A 212 21.82 -19.89 2.11
CA GLN A 212 21.58 -21.25 1.63
C GLN A 212 22.89 -22.07 1.56
N ARG A 213 23.96 -21.47 1.05
CA ARG A 213 25.28 -22.10 1.02
C ARG A 213 25.86 -22.44 2.42
N LEU A 214 25.55 -21.62 3.42
CA LEU A 214 25.94 -21.87 4.80
C LEU A 214 25.13 -23.00 5.45
N ARG A 215 23.85 -23.14 5.11
CA ARG A 215 22.95 -24.20 5.61
C ARG A 215 23.24 -25.57 4.96
N GLY A 216 23.82 -25.61 3.77
CA GLY A 216 24.20 -26.84 3.06
C GLY A 216 25.58 -27.40 3.40
N LYS A 217 26.29 -26.78 4.35
CA LYS A 217 27.53 -27.28 4.96
C LYS A 217 27.23 -27.90 6.32
#